data_3ce6c7c7827eafd0efd4b1b9a69c9144
#
_entry.id   3ce6c7c7827eafd0efd4b1b9a69c9144
#
_cell.length_a   1.000
_cell.length_b   1.000
_cell.length_c   1.000
_cell.angle_alpha   90.00
_cell.angle_beta   90.00
_cell.angle_gamma   90.00
#
_symmetry.space_group_name_H-M   'P 1'
#
loop_
_entity.id
_entity.type
_entity.pdbx_description
1 polymer ?
#
loop_
_entity_poly.entity_id
_entity_poly.type
_entity_poly.pdbx_seq_one_letter_code
_entity_poly.pdbx_strand_id
1 'polypeptide(L)'
;ESEFYIQVVKQGQTVACHDYSLRELLHDFGDLESCETYEYYNHNVNHGQGGQRRVTAKGWSLLTLLELLPEIPQREELENGSVKFQIFTNDNYKEKIVLEANELSAYRFLLAYEQDQRSQDGLEKGDTSSWADEDLHFAPIKGTTPFRVYCGKESANPSVYKNAAGMVVTILF
;
A
#
# COMPACT_ATOMS: atom_id res chain seq x y z
N GLU A 1 10.19 -13.02 12.39
CA GLU A 1 9.05 -13.55 11.63
C GLU A 1 8.61 -12.57 10.55
N SER A 2 8.56 -13.03 9.29
CA SER A 2 8.25 -12.16 8.15
C SER A 2 6.75 -11.90 8.05
N GLU A 3 6.37 -10.62 7.97
CA GLU A 3 4.99 -10.22 7.74
C GLU A 3 4.82 -9.48 6.43
N PHE A 4 5.91 -8.97 5.89
CA PHE A 4 5.94 -8.35 4.56
C PHE A 4 7.33 -8.53 3.97
N TYR A 5 7.40 -9.04 2.74
CA TYR A 5 8.68 -9.21 2.06
C TYR A 5 8.79 -8.24 0.87
N ILE A 6 10.03 -7.90 0.52
CA ILE A 6 10.35 -7.22 -0.74
C ILE A 6 11.40 -8.05 -1.45
N GLN A 7 10.99 -8.67 -2.55
CA GLN A 7 11.87 -9.50 -3.37
C GLN A 7 12.34 -8.68 -4.57
N VAL A 8 13.64 -8.65 -4.81
CA VAL A 8 14.20 -7.92 -5.94
C VAL A 8 14.69 -8.91 -6.97
N VAL A 9 14.19 -8.78 -8.21
CA VAL A 9 14.52 -9.66 -9.34
C VAL A 9 15.21 -8.82 -10.40
N LYS A 10 16.33 -9.33 -10.90
CA LYS A 10 17.09 -8.69 -11.97
C LYS A 10 17.54 -9.75 -12.97
N GLN A 11 17.26 -9.51 -14.26
CA GLN A 11 17.62 -10.45 -15.32
C GLN A 11 17.09 -11.86 -15.06
N GLY A 12 15.85 -11.94 -14.56
CA GLY A 12 15.18 -13.22 -14.31
C GLY A 12 15.63 -13.95 -13.06
N GLN A 13 16.51 -13.36 -12.25
CA GLN A 13 17.00 -14.00 -11.04
C GLN A 13 16.73 -13.14 -9.82
N THR A 14 16.38 -13.80 -8.72
CA THR A 14 16.23 -13.12 -7.43
C THR A 14 17.62 -12.72 -6.94
N VAL A 15 17.85 -11.43 -6.78
CA VAL A 15 19.13 -10.90 -6.28
C VAL A 15 19.07 -10.52 -4.81
N ALA A 16 17.87 -10.34 -4.26
CA ALA A 16 17.69 -10.04 -2.85
C ALA A 16 16.26 -10.35 -2.42
N CYS A 17 16.10 -10.66 -1.13
CA CYS A 17 14.79 -10.76 -0.52
C CYS A 17 14.90 -10.17 0.89
N HIS A 18 14.14 -9.12 1.14
CA HIS A 18 14.13 -8.43 2.43
C HIS A 18 12.83 -8.74 3.14
N ASP A 19 12.92 -9.23 4.37
CA ASP A 19 11.77 -9.60 5.17
C ASP A 19 11.60 -8.63 6.32
N TYR A 20 10.37 -8.18 6.53
CA TYR A 20 10.04 -7.22 7.57
C TYR A 20 8.91 -7.74 8.44
N SER A 21 9.00 -7.49 9.74
CA SER A 21 7.84 -7.54 10.61
C SER A 21 7.39 -6.12 10.91
N LEU A 22 6.14 -5.95 11.33
CA LEU A 22 5.64 -4.64 11.74
C LEU A 22 6.51 -4.09 12.88
N ARG A 23 6.89 -4.94 13.81
CA ARG A 23 7.75 -4.54 14.93
C ARG A 23 9.08 -3.98 14.47
N GLU A 24 9.73 -4.63 13.49
CA GLU A 24 10.99 -4.16 12.93
C GLU A 24 10.83 -2.83 12.21
N LEU A 25 9.76 -2.68 11.43
CA LEU A 25 9.51 -1.43 10.73
C LEU A 25 9.30 -0.26 11.71
N LEU A 26 8.55 -0.51 12.78
CA LEU A 26 8.33 0.51 13.81
C LEU A 26 9.62 0.88 14.53
N HIS A 27 10.47 -0.11 14.81
CA HIS A 27 11.74 0.12 15.49
C HIS A 27 12.76 0.82 14.60
N ASP A 28 12.92 0.35 13.35
CA ASP A 28 14.00 0.82 12.48
C ASP A 28 13.60 2.04 11.66
N PHE A 29 12.32 2.18 11.30
CA PHE A 29 11.84 3.20 10.38
C PHE A 29 10.64 3.97 10.93
N GLY A 30 10.43 3.96 12.24
CA GLY A 30 9.30 4.67 12.84
C GLY A 30 9.31 6.18 12.57
N ASP A 31 10.49 6.78 12.41
CA ASP A 31 10.64 8.20 12.09
C ASP A 31 10.34 8.52 10.61
N LEU A 32 10.17 7.52 9.77
CA LEU A 32 9.85 7.69 8.35
C LEU A 32 8.37 7.47 8.06
N GLU A 33 7.57 7.22 9.08
CA GLU A 33 6.13 7.05 8.90
C GLU A 33 5.49 8.26 8.25
N SER A 34 4.48 8.01 7.45
CA SER A 34 3.62 9.06 6.90
C SER A 34 2.17 8.71 7.08
N CYS A 35 1.32 9.73 6.96
CA CYS A 35 -0.11 9.61 7.06
C CYS A 35 -0.72 10.15 5.78
N GLU A 36 -1.56 9.36 5.12
CA GLU A 36 -2.15 9.73 3.84
C GLU A 36 -3.66 9.56 3.88
N THR A 37 -4.36 10.46 3.22
CA THR A 37 -5.81 10.38 3.05
C THR A 37 -6.11 10.08 1.58
N TYR A 38 -6.95 9.06 1.37
CA TYR A 38 -7.37 8.65 0.04
C TYR A 38 -8.87 8.86 -0.09
N GLU A 39 -9.29 9.46 -1.19
CA GLU A 39 -10.68 9.71 -1.49
C GLU A 39 -11.05 8.99 -2.79
N TYR A 40 -12.21 8.37 -2.81
CA TYR A 40 -12.67 7.64 -3.97
C TYR A 40 -14.19 7.57 -3.98
N TYR A 41 -14.74 7.19 -5.12
CA TYR A 41 -16.17 6.99 -5.27
C TYR A 41 -16.47 5.51 -5.39
N ASN A 42 -17.33 5.00 -4.53
CA ASN A 42 -17.74 3.61 -4.55
C ASN A 42 -19.04 3.50 -5.37
N HIS A 43 -18.99 2.75 -6.45
CA HIS A 43 -20.12 2.55 -7.35
C HIS A 43 -21.04 1.39 -6.96
N ASN A 44 -20.77 0.73 -5.83
CA ASN A 44 -21.53 -0.45 -5.42
C ASN A 44 -22.90 -0.06 -4.84
N VAL A 45 -23.77 0.47 -5.69
CA VAL A 45 -25.11 0.94 -5.30
C VAL A 45 -26.04 -0.21 -4.92
N ASN A 46 -25.79 -1.42 -5.40
CA ASN A 46 -26.65 -2.57 -5.13
C ASN A 46 -26.64 -2.99 -3.66
N HIS A 47 -25.61 -2.59 -2.92
CA HIS A 47 -25.49 -2.88 -1.49
C HIS A 47 -25.69 -1.62 -0.64
N GLY A 48 -26.20 -0.55 -1.23
CA GLY A 48 -26.42 0.70 -0.51
C GLY A 48 -25.13 1.39 -0.07
N GLN A 49 -24.02 1.12 -0.74
CA GLN A 49 -22.70 1.63 -0.37
C GLN A 49 -22.14 2.63 -1.37
N GLY A 50 -22.97 3.09 -2.31
CA GLY A 50 -22.53 4.09 -3.28
C GLY A 50 -22.21 5.42 -2.59
N GLY A 51 -21.37 6.24 -3.23
CA GLY A 51 -21.05 7.58 -2.78
C GLY A 51 -19.57 7.77 -2.48
N GLN A 52 -19.25 8.95 -1.97
CA GLN A 52 -17.89 9.34 -1.64
C GLN A 52 -17.36 8.53 -0.45
N ARG A 53 -16.15 8.03 -0.60
CA ARG A 53 -15.45 7.30 0.45
C ARG A 53 -14.14 8.01 0.79
N ARG A 54 -13.72 7.86 2.02
CA ARG A 54 -12.51 8.49 2.51
C ARG A 54 -11.84 7.56 3.52
N VAL A 55 -10.53 7.35 3.33
CA VAL A 55 -9.72 6.55 4.24
C VAL A 55 -8.46 7.33 4.57
N THR A 56 -8.17 7.47 5.85
CA THR A 56 -6.88 8.00 6.31
C THR A 56 -6.10 6.85 6.92
N ALA A 57 -4.91 6.62 6.40
CA ALA A 57 -4.07 5.50 6.81
C ALA A 57 -2.67 5.96 7.18
N LYS A 58 -2.00 5.19 8.01
CA LYS A 58 -0.68 5.49 8.55
C LYS A 58 0.25 4.32 8.30
N GLY A 59 1.46 4.63 7.83
CA GLY A 59 2.44 3.59 7.52
C GLY A 59 3.64 4.18 6.81
N TRP A 60 4.17 3.44 5.84
CA TRP A 60 5.37 3.82 5.12
C TRP A 60 5.10 3.88 3.63
N SER A 61 5.57 4.95 2.99
CA SER A 61 5.58 5.04 1.53
C SER A 61 6.38 3.86 0.98
N LEU A 62 5.81 3.13 0.01
CA LEU A 62 6.54 2.04 -0.64
C LEU A 62 7.77 2.55 -1.35
N LEU A 63 7.71 3.74 -1.96
CA LEU A 63 8.86 4.35 -2.59
C LEU A 63 9.98 4.58 -1.57
N THR A 64 9.65 5.09 -0.39
CA THR A 64 10.63 5.31 0.68
C THR A 64 11.29 3.99 1.09
N LEU A 65 10.52 2.93 1.27
CA LEU A 65 11.06 1.63 1.63
C LEU A 65 12.00 1.10 0.55
N LEU A 66 11.64 1.26 -0.73
CA LEU A 66 12.49 0.83 -1.83
C LEU A 66 13.80 1.63 -1.89
N GLU A 67 13.73 2.93 -1.66
CA GLU A 67 14.93 3.78 -1.69
C GLU A 67 15.96 3.42 -0.61
N LEU A 68 15.52 2.73 0.43
CA LEU A 68 16.43 2.26 1.50
C LEU A 68 17.17 0.96 1.14
N LEU A 69 16.79 0.31 0.06
CA LEU A 69 17.39 -0.98 -0.33
C LEU A 69 18.56 -0.75 -1.28
N PRO A 70 19.72 -1.38 -0.99
CA PRO A 70 20.92 -1.18 -1.82
C PRO A 70 20.81 -1.70 -3.25
N GLU A 71 19.92 -2.66 -3.49
CA GLU A 71 19.73 -3.26 -4.81
C GLU A 71 18.87 -2.42 -5.72
N ILE A 72 18.16 -1.43 -5.18
CA ILE A 72 17.20 -0.63 -5.95
C ILE A 72 17.92 0.54 -6.63
N PRO A 73 17.64 0.79 -7.91
CA PRO A 73 18.25 1.91 -8.64
C PRO A 73 17.85 3.27 -8.04
N GLN A 74 18.59 4.29 -8.45
CA GLN A 74 18.29 5.67 -8.06
C GLN A 74 16.91 6.08 -8.57
N ARG A 75 16.34 7.13 -7.97
CA ARG A 75 14.98 7.56 -8.27
C ARG A 75 14.75 7.83 -9.76
N GLU A 76 15.71 8.45 -10.44
CA GLU A 76 15.58 8.74 -11.86
C GLU A 76 15.41 7.46 -12.69
N GLU A 77 16.08 6.40 -12.30
CA GLU A 77 15.97 5.12 -12.98
C GLU A 77 14.66 4.42 -12.67
N LEU A 78 14.15 4.61 -11.46
CA LEU A 78 12.83 4.10 -11.10
C LEU A 78 11.72 4.72 -11.95
N GLU A 79 11.88 5.99 -12.31
CA GLU A 79 10.85 6.74 -13.02
C GLU A 79 10.88 6.54 -14.54
N ASN A 80 11.89 5.87 -15.09
CA ASN A 80 12.04 5.73 -16.54
C ASN A 80 11.37 4.48 -17.14
N GLY A 81 10.61 3.73 -16.35
CA GLY A 81 9.92 2.54 -16.84
C GLY A 81 10.75 1.27 -16.83
N SER A 82 12.00 1.34 -16.36
CA SER A 82 12.89 0.16 -16.31
C SER A 82 12.66 -0.70 -15.08
N VAL A 83 11.77 -0.31 -14.19
CA VAL A 83 11.47 -1.05 -12.97
C VAL A 83 9.97 -1.24 -12.85
N LYS A 84 9.56 -2.46 -12.58
CA LYS A 84 8.15 -2.82 -12.39
C LYS A 84 7.98 -3.49 -11.05
N PHE A 85 6.76 -3.48 -10.54
CA PHE A 85 6.48 -4.15 -9.28
C PHE A 85 5.11 -4.83 -9.30
N GLN A 86 4.97 -5.85 -8.46
CA GLN A 86 3.70 -6.52 -8.20
C GLN A 86 3.54 -6.62 -6.68
N ILE A 87 2.32 -6.37 -6.22
CA ILE A 87 1.98 -6.50 -4.80
C ILE A 87 1.24 -7.82 -4.62
N PHE A 88 1.64 -8.60 -3.64
CA PHE A 88 1.06 -9.89 -3.33
C PHE A 88 0.30 -9.82 -2.01
N THR A 89 -0.85 -10.48 -2.01
CA THR A 89 -1.70 -10.57 -0.82
C THR A 89 -1.79 -12.04 -0.39
N ASN A 90 -2.13 -12.26 0.88
CA ASN A 90 -2.25 -13.61 1.43
C ASN A 90 -3.35 -14.44 0.77
N ASP A 91 -4.37 -13.76 0.23
CA ASP A 91 -5.48 -14.41 -0.44
C ASP A 91 -5.33 -14.45 -1.96
N ASN A 92 -4.14 -14.11 -2.46
CA ASN A 92 -3.80 -14.06 -3.88
C ASN A 92 -4.63 -13.08 -4.70
N TYR A 93 -5.26 -12.11 -4.02
CA TYR A 93 -6.03 -11.08 -4.68
C TYR A 93 -5.10 -10.04 -5.31
N LYS A 94 -5.33 -9.68 -6.55
CA LYS A 94 -4.55 -8.67 -7.30
C LYS A 94 -3.08 -9.02 -7.55
N GLU A 95 -2.63 -10.22 -7.24
CA GLU A 95 -1.22 -10.60 -7.42
C GLU A 95 -0.73 -10.52 -8.87
N LYS A 96 -1.64 -10.62 -9.84
CA LYS A 96 -1.29 -10.63 -11.27
C LYS A 96 -1.15 -9.23 -11.87
N ILE A 97 -1.42 -8.19 -11.10
CA ILE A 97 -1.35 -6.82 -11.60
C ILE A 97 0.10 -6.35 -11.52
N VAL A 98 0.69 -6.07 -12.69
CA VAL A 98 2.04 -5.51 -12.79
C VAL A 98 1.93 -4.00 -13.00
N LEU A 99 2.67 -3.25 -12.19
CA LEU A 99 2.64 -1.80 -12.18
C LEU A 99 4.02 -1.24 -12.48
N GLU A 100 4.06 -0.03 -13.05
CA GLU A 100 5.31 0.71 -13.26
C GLU A 100 5.77 1.35 -11.96
N ALA A 101 7.08 1.38 -11.73
CA ALA A 101 7.62 1.92 -10.47
C ALA A 101 7.32 3.41 -10.30
N ASN A 102 7.18 4.18 -11.40
CA ASN A 102 6.82 5.59 -11.29
C ASN A 102 5.43 5.81 -10.69
N GLU A 103 4.57 4.80 -10.69
CA GLU A 103 3.26 4.90 -10.06
C GLU A 103 3.36 4.94 -8.53
N LEU A 104 4.46 4.47 -7.95
CA LEU A 104 4.65 4.50 -6.50
C LEU A 104 4.59 5.92 -5.95
N SER A 105 5.18 6.87 -6.67
CA SER A 105 5.13 8.28 -6.32
C SER A 105 3.83 8.94 -6.80
N ALA A 106 3.47 8.72 -8.07
CA ALA A 106 2.33 9.38 -8.69
C ALA A 106 1.02 9.09 -7.94
N TYR A 107 0.85 7.87 -7.44
CA TYR A 107 -0.38 7.46 -6.77
C TYR A 107 -0.20 7.22 -5.27
N ARG A 108 0.89 7.69 -4.69
CA ARG A 108 1.12 7.67 -3.24
C ARG A 108 0.89 6.30 -2.60
N PHE A 109 1.58 5.27 -3.09
CA PHE A 109 1.47 3.93 -2.53
C PHE A 109 2.00 3.89 -1.10
N LEU A 110 1.19 3.38 -0.19
CA LEU A 110 1.49 3.34 1.24
C LEU A 110 1.31 1.93 1.79
N LEU A 111 2.34 1.43 2.46
CA LEU A 111 2.22 0.21 3.26
C LEU A 111 1.69 0.61 4.62
N ALA A 112 0.38 0.44 4.82
CA ALA A 112 -0.32 0.90 6.00
C ALA A 112 -0.44 -0.20 7.05
N TYR A 113 -0.26 0.17 8.32
CA TYR A 113 -0.46 -0.73 9.45
C TYR A 113 -1.57 -0.25 10.40
N GLU A 114 -1.95 1.01 10.28
CA GLU A 114 -3.09 1.58 11.00
C GLU A 114 -3.93 2.39 10.06
N GLN A 115 -5.20 2.49 10.34
CA GLN A 115 -6.12 3.36 9.58
C GLN A 115 -7.19 3.89 10.50
N ASP A 116 -7.88 4.94 10.04
CA ASP A 116 -9.03 5.49 10.75
C ASP A 116 -10.02 4.35 11.00
N GLN A 117 -10.37 4.13 12.26
CA GLN A 117 -11.25 3.03 12.65
C GLN A 117 -12.62 3.11 11.97
N ARG A 118 -13.07 4.32 11.56
CA ARG A 118 -14.32 4.48 10.83
C ARG A 118 -14.31 3.79 9.46
N SER A 119 -13.13 3.52 8.92
CA SER A 119 -12.96 2.86 7.62
C SER A 119 -12.85 1.35 7.72
N GLN A 120 -12.90 0.80 8.92
CA GLN A 120 -12.75 -0.64 9.14
C GLN A 120 -14.09 -1.32 9.34
N ASP A 121 -14.15 -2.62 9.08
CA ASP A 121 -15.32 -3.46 9.33
C ASP A 121 -16.62 -2.92 8.73
N GLY A 122 -16.51 -2.23 7.60
CA GLY A 122 -17.68 -1.70 6.93
C GLY A 122 -18.20 -0.39 7.49
N LEU A 123 -17.45 0.24 8.40
CA LEU A 123 -17.81 1.57 8.89
C LEU A 123 -17.71 2.64 7.81
N GLU A 124 -16.99 2.34 6.74
CA GLU A 124 -16.88 3.23 5.57
C GLU A 124 -18.14 3.18 4.67
N LYS A 125 -19.18 2.50 5.10
CA LYS A 125 -20.44 2.45 4.34
C LYS A 125 -21.13 3.80 4.37
N GLY A 126 -21.74 4.17 3.25
CA GLY A 126 -22.39 5.47 3.11
C GLY A 126 -21.40 6.55 2.68
N ASP A 127 -21.83 7.79 2.78
CA ASP A 127 -21.04 8.95 2.38
C ASP A 127 -20.10 9.38 3.51
N THR A 128 -18.79 9.39 3.23
CA THR A 128 -17.79 9.77 4.21
C THR A 128 -17.31 11.22 4.04
N SER A 129 -17.91 11.97 3.13
CA SER A 129 -17.45 13.34 2.83
C SER A 129 -17.58 14.29 4.02
N SER A 130 -18.47 13.98 4.96
CA SER A 130 -18.67 14.80 6.16
C SER A 130 -17.78 14.42 7.33
N TRP A 131 -16.90 13.43 7.17
CA TRP A 131 -16.02 13.01 8.26
C TRP A 131 -14.99 14.10 8.54
N ALA A 132 -14.92 14.53 9.80
CA ALA A 132 -13.99 15.57 10.22
C ALA A 132 -12.65 14.95 10.63
N ASP A 133 -11.56 15.69 10.36
CA ASP A 133 -10.21 15.20 10.70
C ASP A 133 -9.98 15.12 12.20
N GLU A 134 -10.63 15.97 12.99
CA GLU A 134 -10.53 15.92 14.45
C GLU A 134 -11.13 14.65 15.06
N ASP A 135 -11.94 13.94 14.29
CA ASP A 135 -12.53 12.67 14.72
C ASP A 135 -11.71 11.44 14.31
N LEU A 136 -10.49 11.66 13.82
CA LEU A 136 -9.61 10.56 13.44
C LEU A 136 -9.17 9.76 14.67
N HIS A 137 -9.41 8.47 14.62
CA HIS A 137 -8.92 7.52 15.62
C HIS A 137 -8.29 6.34 14.90
N PHE A 138 -6.98 6.25 14.96
CA PHE A 138 -6.26 5.17 14.31
C PHE A 138 -6.41 3.87 15.10
N ALA A 139 -6.61 2.79 14.37
CA ALA A 139 -6.67 1.46 14.92
C ALA A 139 -5.86 0.51 14.04
N PRO A 140 -5.30 -0.57 14.60
CA PRO A 140 -4.55 -1.54 13.81
C PRO A 140 -5.39 -2.10 12.68
N ILE A 141 -4.74 -2.31 11.54
CA ILE A 141 -5.39 -2.92 10.39
C ILE A 141 -5.76 -4.36 10.73
N LYS A 142 -6.99 -4.73 10.38
CA LYS A 142 -7.51 -6.07 10.61
C LYS A 142 -7.36 -6.93 9.36
N GLY A 143 -7.01 -8.19 9.56
CA GLY A 143 -6.84 -9.14 8.48
C GLY A 143 -5.87 -10.25 8.86
N THR A 144 -5.46 -11.04 7.89
CA THR A 144 -4.51 -12.13 8.08
C THR A 144 -3.07 -11.64 8.17
N THR A 145 -2.80 -10.42 7.72
CA THR A 145 -1.53 -9.72 7.92
C THR A 145 -1.81 -8.37 8.58
N PRO A 146 -0.81 -7.74 9.22
CA PRO A 146 -1.03 -6.42 9.82
C PRO A 146 -1.01 -5.28 8.80
N PHE A 147 -0.94 -5.58 7.49
CA PHE A 147 -0.72 -4.58 6.46
C PHE A 147 -1.82 -4.54 5.42
N ARG A 148 -2.07 -3.34 4.92
CA ARG A 148 -2.78 -3.07 3.66
C ARG A 148 -1.92 -2.14 2.83
N VAL A 149 -2.00 -2.27 1.51
CA VAL A 149 -1.40 -1.28 0.63
C VAL A 149 -2.52 -0.43 0.05
N TYR A 150 -2.43 0.87 0.29
CA TYR A 150 -3.35 1.86 -0.28
C TYR A 150 -2.65 2.63 -1.39
N CYS A 151 -3.41 3.03 -2.39
CA CYS A 151 -2.93 3.97 -3.39
C CYS A 151 -4.05 4.86 -3.88
N GLY A 152 -3.69 6.03 -4.37
CA GLY A 152 -4.64 7.03 -4.86
C GLY A 152 -4.95 6.93 -6.34
N LYS A 153 -4.74 5.75 -6.95
CA LYS A 153 -5.03 5.56 -8.36
C LYS A 153 -6.54 5.65 -8.61
N GLU A 154 -6.93 6.52 -9.52
CA GLU A 154 -8.34 6.66 -9.87
C GLU A 154 -8.83 5.43 -10.61
N SER A 155 -9.79 4.74 -9.99
CA SER A 155 -10.49 3.62 -10.59
C SER A 155 -11.86 3.56 -9.94
N ALA A 156 -12.77 2.81 -10.53
CA ALA A 156 -14.12 2.65 -9.99
C ALA A 156 -14.09 2.09 -8.56
N ASN A 157 -13.06 1.35 -8.22
CA ASN A 157 -12.80 0.87 -6.87
C ASN A 157 -11.45 1.36 -6.42
N PRO A 158 -11.28 1.71 -5.15
CA PRO A 158 -9.97 2.11 -4.65
C PRO A 158 -9.01 0.94 -4.80
N SER A 159 -7.79 1.26 -5.17
CA SER A 159 -6.76 0.24 -5.22
C SER A 159 -6.30 -0.01 -3.79
N VAL A 160 -6.96 -0.96 -3.14
CA VAL A 160 -6.62 -1.41 -1.81
C VAL A 160 -6.19 -2.86 -1.90
N TYR A 161 -5.02 -3.15 -1.37
CA TYR A 161 -4.50 -4.51 -1.31
C TYR A 161 -4.62 -4.97 0.14
N LYS A 162 -5.77 -5.57 0.47
CA LYS A 162 -6.01 -6.11 1.81
C LYS A 162 -5.17 -7.37 2.02
N ASN A 163 -4.73 -7.59 3.26
CA ASN A 163 -3.88 -8.72 3.60
C ASN A 163 -2.57 -8.71 2.81
N ALA A 164 -1.98 -7.54 2.66
CA ALA A 164 -0.73 -7.37 1.92
C ALA A 164 0.39 -8.17 2.60
N ALA A 165 1.07 -8.99 1.82
CA ALA A 165 2.09 -9.92 2.33
C ALA A 165 3.48 -9.65 1.74
N GLY A 166 3.56 -8.95 0.62
CA GLY A 166 4.86 -8.67 0.02
C GLY A 166 4.74 -8.01 -1.34
N MET A 167 5.90 -7.72 -1.91
CA MET A 167 5.99 -7.22 -3.28
C MET A 167 7.22 -7.78 -3.97
N VAL A 168 7.12 -7.92 -5.28
CA VAL A 168 8.25 -8.29 -6.14
C VAL A 168 8.58 -7.09 -7.01
N VAL A 169 9.83 -6.65 -6.95
CA VAL A 169 10.34 -5.56 -7.76
C VAL A 169 11.22 -6.15 -8.85
N THR A 170 10.89 -5.89 -10.10
CA THR A 170 11.63 -6.41 -11.25
C THR A 170 12.39 -5.28 -11.93
N ILE A 171 13.71 -5.45 -11.99
CA ILE A 171 14.61 -4.51 -12.66
C ILE A 171 14.89 -5.06 -14.05
N LEU A 172 14.61 -4.25 -15.08
CA LEU A 172 14.68 -4.68 -16.48
C LEU A 172 16.02 -4.40 -17.16
N PHE A 173 17.00 -3.87 -16.45
CA PHE A 173 18.31 -3.56 -17.04
C PHE A 173 19.48 -4.16 -16.28
#